data_f2bf39535bbf84de1de9c7a2c7d64008
#
_entry.id   f2bf39535bbf84de1de9c7a2c7d64008
#
_cell.length_a   1.000
_cell.length_b   1.000
_cell.length_c   1.000
_cell.angle_alpha   90.00
_cell.angle_beta   90.00
_cell.angle_gamma   90.00
#
_symmetry.space_group_name_H-M   'P 1'
#
loop_
_entity.id
_entity.type
_entity.pdbx_description
1 polymer ?
#
loop_
_entity_poly.entity_id
_entity_poly.type
_entity_poly.pdbx_seq_one_letter_code
_entity_poly.pdbx_strand_id
1 'polypeptide(L)'
;MAGRAVRESIQGQPFNDVLNELHAHTFSGSPGESDPFTLAELEREYIAYALALYYQCDHCQVYHGKVIDRLRAAAALADWPWRGEVLKTVLYLRTSKGSVSAPEWAGWQESWRRFAGRIHHRHPGLACAVAYAVGISRADETLMDMAFESLRDRFPDPATLLGVVRDIDRVVVFMKAATSKNRTDPILRRQLGTCGVRV
;
A
#
# COMPACT_ATOMS: atom_id res chain seq x y z
N MET A 1 35.59 0.20 16.55
CA MET A 1 34.53 -0.77 16.21
C MET A 1 33.15 -0.13 16.03
N ALA A 2 32.76 0.85 16.85
CA ALA A 2 31.45 1.55 16.71
C ALA A 2 31.26 2.22 15.36
N GLY A 3 32.31 2.80 14.75
CA GLY A 3 32.16 3.48 13.44
C GLY A 3 31.84 2.56 12.25
N ARG A 4 32.17 1.26 12.34
CA ARG A 4 31.85 0.30 11.28
C ARG A 4 30.37 -0.11 11.34
N ALA A 5 29.86 -0.39 12.55
CA ALA A 5 28.44 -0.71 12.75
C ALA A 5 27.50 0.44 12.34
N VAL A 6 27.90 1.70 12.64
CA VAL A 6 27.19 2.90 12.21
C VAL A 6 27.24 3.05 10.70
N ARG A 7 28.41 2.80 10.04
CA ARG A 7 28.51 2.82 8.57
C ARG A 7 27.62 1.76 7.90
N GLU A 8 27.61 0.54 8.40
CA GLU A 8 26.78 -0.55 7.89
C GLU A 8 25.27 -0.23 8.05
N SER A 9 24.88 0.36 9.18
CA SER A 9 23.53 0.85 9.42
C SER A 9 23.12 1.99 8.47
N ILE A 10 24.07 2.92 8.18
CA ILE A 10 23.81 4.09 7.33
C ILE A 10 23.86 3.73 5.84
N GLN A 11 24.72 2.82 5.44
CA GLN A 11 24.71 2.27 4.08
C GLN A 11 23.45 1.41 3.84
N GLY A 12 22.67 1.13 4.88
CA GLY A 12 21.38 0.50 4.79
C GLY A 12 21.43 -0.95 4.31
N GLN A 13 22.61 -1.57 4.30
CA GLN A 13 22.78 -2.90 3.73
C GLN A 13 21.93 -3.96 4.45
N PRO A 14 21.98 -4.09 5.80
CA PRO A 14 21.12 -5.05 6.50
C PRO A 14 19.63 -4.73 6.37
N PHE A 15 19.27 -3.44 6.37
CA PHE A 15 17.88 -3.03 6.21
C PHE A 15 17.38 -3.16 4.76
N ASN A 16 18.26 -2.97 3.77
CA ASN A 16 17.95 -3.25 2.38
C ASN A 16 17.69 -4.73 2.14
N ASP A 17 18.46 -5.62 2.77
CA ASP A 17 18.26 -7.06 2.65
C ASP A 17 16.89 -7.46 3.20
N VAL A 18 16.52 -6.98 4.39
CA VAL A 18 15.18 -7.18 4.98
C VAL A 18 14.08 -6.60 4.08
N LEU A 19 14.29 -5.41 3.50
CA LEU A 19 13.31 -4.84 2.56
C LEU A 19 13.19 -5.64 1.27
N ASN A 20 14.29 -6.17 0.75
CA ASN A 20 14.26 -7.01 -0.44
C ASN A 20 13.54 -8.34 -0.16
N GLU A 21 13.76 -8.94 1.00
CA GLU A 21 13.03 -10.13 1.44
C GLU A 21 11.54 -9.82 1.60
N LEU A 22 11.18 -8.72 2.28
CA LEU A 22 9.79 -8.28 2.40
C LEU A 22 9.14 -7.99 1.04
N HIS A 23 9.90 -7.39 0.11
CA HIS A 23 9.42 -7.14 -1.25
C HIS A 23 9.14 -8.45 -1.97
N ALA A 24 10.07 -9.40 -1.95
CA ALA A 24 9.89 -10.70 -2.55
C ALA A 24 8.68 -11.43 -1.96
N HIS A 25 8.57 -11.45 -0.64
CA HIS A 25 7.46 -12.05 0.08
C HIS A 25 6.10 -11.38 -0.22
N THR A 26 6.10 -10.10 -0.54
CA THR A 26 4.87 -9.32 -0.81
C THR A 26 4.43 -9.40 -2.28
N PHE A 27 5.37 -9.44 -3.22
CA PHE A 27 5.05 -9.28 -4.66
C PHE A 27 5.39 -10.50 -5.52
N SER A 28 6.43 -11.26 -5.16
CA SER A 28 6.92 -12.36 -6.01
C SER A 28 6.63 -13.76 -5.46
N GLY A 29 6.31 -13.86 -4.17
CA GLY A 29 6.28 -15.13 -3.44
C GLY A 29 7.69 -15.64 -3.11
N SER A 30 7.85 -16.24 -1.95
CA SER A 30 9.12 -16.90 -1.59
C SER A 30 9.19 -18.29 -2.22
N PRO A 31 10.34 -18.70 -2.75
CA PRO A 31 10.52 -20.08 -3.22
C PRO A 31 10.21 -21.07 -2.10
N GLY A 32 9.23 -21.94 -2.30
CA GLY A 32 8.83 -22.96 -1.33
C GLY A 32 7.71 -22.53 -0.37
N GLU A 33 7.16 -21.33 -0.47
CA GLU A 33 5.94 -20.96 0.26
C GLU A 33 4.73 -21.75 -0.25
N SER A 34 4.07 -22.43 0.68
CA SER A 34 2.84 -23.21 0.43
C SER A 34 1.58 -22.31 0.36
N ASP A 35 1.75 -21.00 0.45
CA ASP A 35 0.66 -20.05 0.60
C ASP A 35 0.57 -19.12 -0.62
N PRO A 36 -0.24 -19.48 -1.62
CA PRO A 36 -0.38 -18.69 -2.84
C PRO A 36 -1.06 -17.35 -2.52
N PHE A 37 -0.66 -16.32 -3.24
CA PHE A 37 -1.37 -15.03 -3.21
C PHE A 37 -2.81 -15.19 -3.71
N THR A 38 -3.74 -14.56 -3.02
CA THR A 38 -5.15 -14.49 -3.44
C THR A 38 -5.37 -13.32 -4.39
N LEU A 39 -4.72 -12.18 -4.12
CA LEU A 39 -4.72 -11.04 -5.02
C LEU A 39 -3.68 -11.21 -6.13
N ALA A 40 -4.04 -10.82 -7.35
CA ALA A 40 -3.09 -10.76 -8.46
C ALA A 40 -1.95 -9.76 -8.17
N GLU A 41 -0.76 -9.97 -8.76
CA GLU A 41 0.38 -9.06 -8.61
C GLU A 41 -0.02 -7.61 -8.92
N LEU A 42 -0.77 -7.39 -10.00
CA LEU A 42 -1.23 -6.06 -10.39
C LEU A 42 -2.12 -5.42 -9.32
N GLU A 43 -2.99 -6.16 -8.65
CA GLU A 43 -3.82 -5.64 -7.56
C GLU A 43 -2.96 -5.21 -6.36
N ARG A 44 -1.99 -6.04 -5.98
CA ARG A 44 -1.04 -5.72 -4.90
C ARG A 44 -0.22 -4.47 -5.24
N GLU A 45 0.23 -4.33 -6.48
CA GLU A 45 0.96 -3.14 -6.96
C GLU A 45 0.09 -1.88 -6.93
N TYR A 46 -1.20 -1.96 -7.27
CA TYR A 46 -2.12 -0.84 -7.14
C TYR A 46 -2.35 -0.42 -5.68
N ILE A 47 -2.44 -1.38 -4.75
CA ILE A 47 -2.54 -1.09 -3.32
C ILE A 47 -1.25 -0.41 -2.84
N ALA A 48 -0.08 -0.93 -3.24
CA ALA A 48 1.21 -0.31 -2.92
C ALA A 48 1.33 1.11 -3.47
N TYR A 49 0.91 1.34 -4.71
CA TYR A 49 0.88 2.67 -5.31
C TYR A 49 -0.07 3.63 -4.58
N ALA A 50 -1.25 3.15 -4.18
CA ALA A 50 -2.19 3.94 -3.37
C ALA A 50 -1.58 4.34 -2.02
N LEU A 51 -0.88 3.42 -1.36
CA LEU A 51 -0.16 3.72 -0.11
C LEU A 51 1.03 4.65 -0.33
N ALA A 52 1.74 4.52 -1.46
CA ALA A 52 2.80 5.47 -1.84
C ALA A 52 2.26 6.90 -1.98
N LEU A 53 1.09 7.07 -2.60
CA LEU A 53 0.37 8.34 -2.69
C LEU A 53 -0.09 8.81 -1.29
N TYR A 54 -0.64 7.91 -0.49
CA TYR A 54 -1.11 8.20 0.86
C TYR A 54 0.05 8.68 1.76
N TYR A 55 1.18 8.00 1.74
CA TYR A 55 2.36 8.35 2.50
C TYR A 55 3.19 9.48 1.88
N GLN A 56 2.86 9.94 0.66
CA GLN A 56 3.62 10.96 -0.07
C GLN A 56 5.09 10.55 -0.29
N CYS A 57 5.32 9.30 -0.68
CA CYS A 57 6.64 8.76 -0.98
C CYS A 57 6.89 8.81 -2.49
N ASP A 58 7.56 9.84 -2.98
CA ASP A 58 7.80 10.04 -4.42
C ASP A 58 8.56 8.86 -5.04
N HIS A 59 9.58 8.35 -4.35
CA HIS A 59 10.34 7.18 -4.81
C HIS A 59 9.42 5.96 -5.00
N CYS A 60 8.57 5.68 -4.00
CA CYS A 60 7.62 4.55 -4.06
C CYS A 60 6.59 4.75 -5.17
N GLN A 61 6.10 5.98 -5.39
CA GLN A 61 5.16 6.29 -6.48
C GLN A 61 5.77 6.01 -7.84
N VAL A 62 7.02 6.43 -8.06
CA VAL A 62 7.74 6.19 -9.31
C VAL A 62 7.96 4.69 -9.53
N TYR A 63 8.40 3.98 -8.49
CA TYR A 63 8.67 2.55 -8.56
C TYR A 63 7.41 1.74 -8.91
N HIS A 64 6.40 1.77 -8.06
CA HIS A 64 5.16 1.01 -8.25
C HIS A 64 4.39 1.45 -9.49
N GLY A 65 4.43 2.75 -9.83
CA GLY A 65 3.85 3.25 -11.08
C GLY A 65 4.46 2.62 -12.33
N LYS A 66 5.78 2.44 -12.38
CA LYS A 66 6.47 1.76 -13.49
C LYS A 66 6.13 0.27 -13.55
N VAL A 67 6.01 -0.39 -12.40
CA VAL A 67 5.63 -1.82 -12.35
C VAL A 67 4.21 -2.00 -12.88
N ILE A 68 3.26 -1.16 -12.44
CA ILE A 68 1.87 -1.16 -12.94
C ILE A 68 1.85 -0.98 -14.46
N ASP A 69 2.55 0.02 -15.00
CA ASP A 69 2.58 0.28 -16.44
C ASP A 69 3.10 -0.94 -17.21
N ARG A 70 4.15 -1.60 -16.71
CA ARG A 70 4.72 -2.83 -17.30
C ARG A 70 3.73 -3.99 -17.27
N LEU A 71 3.10 -4.25 -16.11
CA LEU A 71 2.15 -5.36 -15.96
C LEU A 71 0.91 -5.16 -16.83
N ARG A 72 0.39 -3.94 -16.91
CA ARG A 72 -0.74 -3.61 -17.78
C ARG A 72 -0.42 -3.81 -19.26
N ALA A 73 0.77 -3.38 -19.70
CA ALA A 73 1.20 -3.56 -21.07
C ALA A 73 1.38 -5.03 -21.43
N ALA A 74 1.99 -5.83 -20.54
CA ALA A 74 2.21 -7.26 -20.75
C ALA A 74 0.91 -8.07 -20.86
N ALA A 75 -0.13 -7.70 -20.10
CA ALA A 75 -1.42 -8.39 -20.07
C ALA A 75 -2.48 -7.76 -20.98
N ALA A 76 -2.17 -6.71 -21.76
CA ALA A 76 -3.12 -5.93 -22.57
C ALA A 76 -4.36 -5.47 -21.79
N LEU A 77 -4.19 -5.10 -20.52
CA LEU A 77 -5.25 -4.74 -19.58
C LEU A 77 -5.62 -3.26 -19.70
N ALA A 78 -6.23 -2.86 -20.82
CA ALA A 78 -6.69 -1.49 -21.04
C ALA A 78 -7.78 -1.05 -20.05
N ASP A 79 -8.56 -2.02 -19.53
CA ASP A 79 -9.72 -1.78 -18.66
C ASP A 79 -9.39 -1.54 -17.19
N TRP A 80 -8.14 -1.71 -16.79
CA TRP A 80 -7.73 -1.46 -15.41
C TRP A 80 -7.64 0.03 -15.11
N PRO A 81 -7.90 0.45 -13.85
CA PRO A 81 -7.87 1.85 -13.46
C PRO A 81 -6.56 2.54 -13.86
N TRP A 82 -6.64 3.80 -14.26
CA TRP A 82 -5.47 4.63 -14.44
C TRP A 82 -4.92 5.08 -13.08
N ARG A 83 -3.63 5.41 -13.03
CA ARG A 83 -3.00 5.95 -11.81
C ARG A 83 -3.73 7.17 -11.24
N GLY A 84 -4.31 8.01 -12.12
CA GLY A 84 -5.12 9.15 -11.71
C GLY A 84 -6.41 8.78 -10.96
N GLU A 85 -7.01 7.63 -11.27
CA GLU A 85 -8.19 7.12 -10.55
C GLU A 85 -7.81 6.65 -9.13
N VAL A 86 -6.66 6.00 -9.01
CA VAL A 86 -6.11 5.63 -7.70
C VAL A 86 -5.79 6.86 -6.85
N LEU A 87 -5.20 7.89 -7.45
CA LEU A 87 -4.98 9.18 -6.77
C LEU A 87 -6.29 9.79 -6.28
N LYS A 88 -7.32 9.85 -7.10
CA LYS A 88 -8.66 10.34 -6.70
C LYS A 88 -9.21 9.54 -5.54
N THR A 89 -9.03 8.22 -5.57
CA THR A 89 -9.46 7.31 -4.49
C THR A 89 -8.77 7.65 -3.18
N VAL A 90 -7.45 7.80 -3.18
CA VAL A 90 -6.67 8.16 -1.99
C VAL A 90 -7.06 9.55 -1.47
N LEU A 91 -7.24 10.52 -2.37
CA LEU A 91 -7.68 11.87 -1.98
C LEU A 91 -9.07 11.83 -1.35
N TYR A 92 -9.99 11.03 -1.88
CA TYR A 92 -11.31 10.87 -1.30
C TYR A 92 -11.23 10.23 0.10
N LEU A 93 -10.46 9.16 0.26
CA LEU A 93 -10.28 8.48 1.55
C LEU A 93 -9.66 9.41 2.61
N ARG A 94 -8.84 10.39 2.21
CA ARG A 94 -8.33 11.41 3.14
C ARG A 94 -9.42 12.34 3.69
N THR A 95 -10.58 12.43 3.05
CA THR A 95 -11.71 13.22 3.55
C THR A 95 -12.47 12.52 4.67
N SER A 96 -12.28 11.19 4.84
CA SER A 96 -12.88 10.49 5.97
C SER A 96 -12.27 11.00 7.28
N LYS A 97 -13.13 11.34 8.22
CA LYS A 97 -12.74 11.79 9.55
C LYS A 97 -13.08 10.66 10.50
N GLY A 98 -12.08 10.07 11.16
CA GLY A 98 -12.27 8.91 12.02
C GLY A 98 -13.19 9.10 13.22
N SER A 99 -13.51 10.34 13.58
CA SER A 99 -14.33 10.65 14.75
C SER A 99 -15.43 11.65 14.36
N VAL A 100 -16.51 11.16 13.76
CA VAL A 100 -17.69 11.94 13.38
C VAL A 100 -18.93 11.31 13.98
N SER A 101 -20.02 12.07 14.06
CA SER A 101 -21.31 11.52 14.47
C SER A 101 -21.79 10.43 13.50
N ALA A 102 -22.59 9.48 14.00
CA ALA A 102 -23.10 8.39 13.18
C ALA A 102 -23.84 8.85 11.90
N PRO A 103 -24.67 9.92 11.90
CA PRO A 103 -25.28 10.44 10.69
C PRO A 103 -24.29 10.97 9.65
N GLU A 104 -23.23 11.68 10.12
CA GLU A 104 -22.18 12.20 9.23
C GLU A 104 -21.39 11.06 8.60
N TRP A 105 -21.09 10.02 9.38
CA TRP A 105 -20.44 8.80 8.87
C TRP A 105 -21.30 8.09 7.83
N ALA A 106 -22.59 7.90 8.08
CA ALA A 106 -23.50 7.28 7.11
C ALA A 106 -23.58 8.08 5.81
N GLY A 107 -23.62 9.41 5.87
CA GLY A 107 -23.58 10.30 4.72
C GLY A 107 -22.27 10.17 3.93
N TRP A 108 -21.11 10.07 4.63
CA TRP A 108 -19.82 9.86 4.01
C TRP A 108 -19.74 8.48 3.33
N GLN A 109 -20.21 7.41 3.99
CA GLN A 109 -20.24 6.04 3.43
C GLN A 109 -21.05 5.97 2.15
N GLU A 110 -22.23 6.60 2.12
CA GLU A 110 -23.08 6.63 0.92
C GLU A 110 -22.40 7.40 -0.23
N SER A 111 -21.72 8.49 0.07
CA SER A 111 -20.93 9.24 -0.88
C SER A 111 -19.74 8.45 -1.39
N TRP A 112 -19.07 7.70 -0.52
CA TRP A 112 -17.98 6.78 -0.87
C TRP A 112 -18.45 5.67 -1.83
N ARG A 113 -19.58 5.00 -1.53
CA ARG A 113 -20.12 3.96 -2.41
C ARG A 113 -20.38 4.48 -3.82
N ARG A 114 -21.00 5.67 -3.93
CA ARG A 114 -21.25 6.32 -5.23
C ARG A 114 -19.95 6.69 -5.95
N PHE A 115 -18.99 7.21 -5.24
CA PHE A 115 -17.67 7.56 -5.79
C PHE A 115 -16.94 6.30 -6.28
N ALA A 116 -16.77 5.30 -5.42
CA ALA A 116 -16.08 4.05 -5.73
C ALA A 116 -16.77 3.32 -6.91
N GLY A 117 -18.08 3.27 -6.94
CA GLY A 117 -18.85 2.67 -8.04
C GLY A 117 -18.64 3.36 -9.38
N ARG A 118 -18.38 4.68 -9.41
CA ARG A 118 -18.06 5.40 -10.64
C ARG A 118 -16.62 5.21 -11.10
N ILE A 119 -15.67 5.27 -10.17
CA ILE A 119 -14.24 5.24 -10.49
C ILE A 119 -13.76 3.81 -10.75
N HIS A 120 -14.29 2.85 -9.99
CA HIS A 120 -13.85 1.46 -10.06
C HIS A 120 -14.97 0.49 -10.46
N HIS A 121 -15.88 0.92 -11.33
CA HIS A 121 -17.05 0.11 -11.73
C HIS A 121 -16.70 -1.29 -12.25
N ARG A 122 -15.52 -1.44 -12.89
CA ARG A 122 -15.01 -2.73 -13.39
C ARG A 122 -14.18 -3.50 -12.36
N HIS A 123 -13.63 -2.81 -11.37
CA HIS A 123 -12.75 -3.39 -10.34
C HIS A 123 -13.15 -2.91 -8.93
N PRO A 124 -14.39 -3.15 -8.48
CA PRO A 124 -14.90 -2.65 -7.21
C PRO A 124 -14.12 -3.20 -6.01
N GLY A 125 -13.58 -4.43 -6.11
CA GLY A 125 -12.72 -5.02 -5.09
C GLY A 125 -11.44 -4.21 -4.82
N LEU A 126 -10.86 -3.59 -5.85
CA LEU A 126 -9.67 -2.76 -5.69
C LEU A 126 -9.95 -1.52 -4.83
N ALA A 127 -11.10 -0.86 -5.03
CA ALA A 127 -11.47 0.30 -4.20
C ALA A 127 -11.59 -0.09 -2.71
N CYS A 128 -12.21 -1.24 -2.43
CA CYS A 128 -12.36 -1.76 -1.07
C CYS A 128 -11.00 -2.13 -0.46
N ALA A 129 -10.13 -2.80 -1.23
CA ALA A 129 -8.79 -3.18 -0.80
C ALA A 129 -7.93 -1.95 -0.49
N VAL A 130 -7.99 -0.90 -1.32
CA VAL A 130 -7.30 0.38 -1.06
C VAL A 130 -7.88 1.06 0.18
N ALA A 131 -9.20 1.07 0.38
CA ALA A 131 -9.83 1.65 1.56
C ALA A 131 -9.39 0.91 2.83
N TYR A 132 -9.37 -0.41 2.80
CA TYR A 132 -8.91 -1.24 3.93
C TYR A 132 -7.43 -0.97 4.26
N ALA A 133 -6.55 -0.95 3.24
CA ALA A 133 -5.13 -0.65 3.40
C ALA A 133 -4.88 0.74 3.99
N VAL A 134 -5.65 1.76 3.57
CA VAL A 134 -5.58 3.11 4.14
C VAL A 134 -6.10 3.12 5.57
N GLY A 135 -7.17 2.39 5.88
CA GLY A 135 -7.70 2.22 7.23
C GLY A 135 -6.66 1.68 8.20
N ILE A 136 -6.00 0.55 7.83
CA ILE A 136 -4.88 -0.03 8.61
C ILE A 136 -3.75 1.00 8.78
N SER A 137 -3.42 1.72 7.72
CA SER A 137 -2.33 2.70 7.74
C SER A 137 -2.57 3.87 8.68
N ARG A 138 -3.84 4.23 8.90
CA ARG A 138 -4.30 5.30 9.79
C ARG A 138 -4.65 4.82 11.19
N ALA A 139 -4.76 3.52 11.43
CA ALA A 139 -5.42 2.94 12.58
C ALA A 139 -6.88 3.45 12.73
N ASP A 140 -7.59 3.53 11.61
CA ASP A 140 -8.98 4.03 11.54
C ASP A 140 -9.92 2.81 11.49
N GLU A 141 -10.34 2.35 12.66
CA GLU A 141 -11.19 1.17 12.83
C GLU A 141 -12.50 1.30 12.05
N THR A 142 -13.12 2.48 12.07
CA THR A 142 -14.38 2.73 11.36
C THR A 142 -14.24 2.56 9.84
N LEU A 143 -13.12 3.05 9.29
CA LEU A 143 -12.82 2.87 7.87
C LEU A 143 -12.48 1.41 7.54
N MET A 144 -11.73 0.74 8.43
CA MET A 144 -11.41 -0.68 8.30
C MET A 144 -12.66 -1.55 8.28
N ASP A 145 -13.57 -1.34 9.22
CA ASP A 145 -14.84 -2.10 9.31
C ASP A 145 -15.68 -1.94 8.05
N MET A 146 -15.88 -0.70 7.59
CA MET A 146 -16.62 -0.42 6.35
C MET A 146 -15.98 -1.11 5.13
N ALA A 147 -14.65 -1.03 5.02
CA ALA A 147 -13.94 -1.62 3.90
C ALA A 147 -13.96 -3.15 3.97
N PHE A 148 -13.80 -3.72 5.17
CA PHE A 148 -13.88 -5.16 5.40
C PHE A 148 -15.27 -5.73 5.05
N GLU A 149 -16.35 -5.08 5.46
CA GLU A 149 -17.72 -5.45 5.07
C GLU A 149 -17.85 -5.50 3.53
N SER A 150 -17.33 -4.48 2.85
CA SER A 150 -17.38 -4.43 1.39
C SER A 150 -16.49 -5.52 0.73
N LEU A 151 -15.37 -5.89 1.36
CA LEU A 151 -14.53 -7.01 0.92
C LEU A 151 -15.26 -8.35 1.14
N ARG A 152 -15.93 -8.53 2.27
CA ARG A 152 -16.73 -9.72 2.58
C ARG A 152 -17.85 -9.93 1.57
N ASP A 153 -18.54 -8.86 1.18
CA ASP A 153 -19.57 -8.94 0.16
C ASP A 153 -19.01 -9.35 -1.21
N ARG A 154 -17.76 -8.93 -1.50
CA ARG A 154 -17.09 -9.26 -2.75
C ARG A 154 -16.44 -10.64 -2.76
N PHE A 155 -15.94 -11.08 -1.62
CA PHE A 155 -15.27 -12.37 -1.40
C PHE A 155 -16.00 -13.16 -0.33
N PRO A 156 -17.17 -13.76 -0.66
CA PRO A 156 -18.04 -14.41 0.32
C PRO A 156 -17.46 -15.70 0.90
N ASP A 157 -16.50 -16.32 0.22
CA ASP A 157 -15.77 -17.47 0.76
C ASP A 157 -14.77 -17.01 1.83
N PRO A 158 -14.89 -17.53 3.09
CA PRO A 158 -14.03 -17.08 4.18
C PRO A 158 -12.54 -17.31 3.97
N ALA A 159 -12.15 -18.39 3.29
CA ALA A 159 -10.74 -18.68 3.01
C ALA A 159 -10.16 -17.69 2.01
N THR A 160 -10.90 -17.39 0.95
CA THR A 160 -10.55 -16.35 -0.04
C THR A 160 -10.47 -14.97 0.62
N LEU A 161 -11.46 -14.59 1.43
CA LEU A 161 -11.44 -13.32 2.15
C LEU A 161 -10.21 -13.20 3.06
N LEU A 162 -9.89 -14.24 3.82
CA LEU A 162 -8.70 -14.26 4.67
C LEU A 162 -7.42 -14.11 3.85
N GLY A 163 -7.33 -14.76 2.70
CA GLY A 163 -6.22 -14.61 1.76
C GLY A 163 -6.07 -13.18 1.25
N VAL A 164 -7.17 -12.54 0.83
CA VAL A 164 -7.19 -11.13 0.40
C VAL A 164 -6.71 -10.19 1.50
N VAL A 165 -7.24 -10.33 2.71
CA VAL A 165 -6.86 -9.50 3.86
C VAL A 165 -5.38 -9.66 4.16
N ARG A 166 -4.86 -10.88 4.18
CA ARG A 166 -3.45 -11.18 4.41
C ARG A 166 -2.53 -10.56 3.34
N ASP A 167 -2.93 -10.62 2.07
CA ASP A 167 -2.17 -9.98 1.00
C ASP A 167 -2.14 -8.46 1.15
N ILE A 168 -3.26 -7.84 1.55
CA ILE A 168 -3.31 -6.40 1.86
C ILE A 168 -2.39 -6.07 3.02
N ASP A 169 -2.42 -6.85 4.11
CA ASP A 169 -1.56 -6.64 5.28
C ASP A 169 -0.08 -6.71 4.92
N ARG A 170 0.34 -7.67 4.10
CA ARG A 170 1.71 -7.79 3.58
C ARG A 170 2.13 -6.51 2.85
N VAL A 171 1.27 -6.00 1.96
CA VAL A 171 1.55 -4.75 1.23
C VAL A 171 1.65 -3.56 2.19
N VAL A 172 0.77 -3.45 3.18
CA VAL A 172 0.80 -2.36 4.18
C VAL A 172 2.10 -2.40 4.98
N VAL A 173 2.51 -3.56 5.48
CA VAL A 173 3.75 -3.73 6.24
C VAL A 173 4.97 -3.33 5.41
N PHE A 174 5.07 -3.84 4.17
CA PHE A 174 6.13 -3.47 3.26
C PHE A 174 6.17 -1.96 3.00
N MET A 175 5.04 -1.36 2.67
CA MET A 175 4.96 0.06 2.33
C MET A 175 5.26 0.98 3.51
N LYS A 176 4.90 0.61 4.74
CA LYS A 176 5.31 1.32 5.96
C LYS A 176 6.83 1.30 6.11
N ALA A 177 7.46 0.13 5.97
CA ALA A 177 8.89 -0.04 6.09
C ALA A 177 9.66 0.73 4.99
N ALA A 178 9.28 0.56 3.73
CA ALA A 178 9.90 1.22 2.58
C ALA A 178 9.79 2.74 2.65
N THR A 179 8.62 3.26 3.03
CA THR A 179 8.40 4.70 3.17
C THR A 179 9.20 5.30 4.32
N SER A 180 9.26 4.61 5.47
CA SER A 180 10.07 5.05 6.60
C SER A 180 11.54 5.16 6.22
N LYS A 181 12.09 4.13 5.56
CA LYS A 181 13.46 4.16 5.05
C LYS A 181 13.71 5.34 4.13
N ASN A 182 12.89 5.50 3.10
CA ASN A 182 13.07 6.55 2.10
C ASN A 182 12.96 7.97 2.67
N ARG A 183 12.28 8.15 3.79
CA ARG A 183 12.22 9.44 4.51
C ARG A 183 13.43 9.65 5.43
N THR A 184 13.91 8.59 6.04
CA THR A 184 14.97 8.66 7.07
C THR A 184 16.35 8.74 6.47
N ASP A 185 16.64 8.01 5.39
CA ASP A 185 17.95 7.97 4.75
C ASP A 185 18.52 9.36 4.37
N PRO A 186 17.74 10.26 3.72
CA PRO A 186 18.24 11.59 3.40
C PRO A 186 18.56 12.45 4.63
N ILE A 187 17.76 12.29 5.69
CA ILE A 187 17.97 13.02 6.96
C ILE A 187 19.25 12.55 7.63
N LEU A 188 19.44 11.23 7.74
CA LEU A 188 20.63 10.63 8.32
C LEU A 188 21.89 11.03 7.55
N ARG A 189 21.86 10.94 6.22
CA ARG A 189 22.98 11.35 5.38
C ARG A 189 23.37 12.80 5.63
N ARG A 190 22.40 13.71 5.71
CA ARG A 190 22.65 15.13 6.00
C ARG A 190 23.26 15.33 7.40
N GLN A 191 22.67 14.69 8.44
CA GLN A 191 23.15 14.81 9.81
C GLN A 191 24.57 14.29 9.96
N LEU A 192 24.89 13.16 9.33
CA LEU A 192 26.21 12.55 9.42
C LEU A 192 27.25 13.31 8.59
N GLY A 193 26.87 13.89 7.46
CA GLY A 193 27.71 14.78 6.69
C GLY A 193 28.15 16.01 7.50
N THR A 194 27.28 16.56 8.35
CA THR A 194 27.62 17.68 9.25
C THR A 194 28.55 17.26 10.39
N CYS A 195 28.58 15.97 10.75
CA CYS A 195 29.50 15.42 11.73
C CYS A 195 30.85 14.96 11.13
N GLY A 196 31.13 15.26 9.86
CA GLY A 196 32.39 14.88 9.20
C GLY A 196 32.48 13.38 8.86
N VAL A 197 31.40 12.61 9.01
CA VAL A 197 31.35 11.22 8.62
C VAL A 197 31.07 11.17 7.11
N ARG A 198 32.06 10.75 6.31
CA ARG A 198 31.86 10.46 4.89
C ARG A 198 30.95 9.23 4.75
N VAL A 199 29.83 9.39 4.11
CA VAL A 199 28.81 8.37 3.83
C VAL A 199 29.04 7.77 2.45
#